data_bffbcee6b38f43c265797e46dda6ad3c
#
_entry.id   bffbcee6b38f43c265797e46dda6ad3c
#
_cell.length_a   1.000
_cell.length_b   1.000
_cell.length_c   1.000
_cell.angle_alpha   90.00
_cell.angle_beta   90.00
_cell.angle_gamma   90.00
#
_symmetry.space_group_name_H-M   'P 1'
#
loop_
_entity.id
_entity.type
_entity.pdbx_description
1 polymer ?
#
loop_
_entity_poly.entity_id
_entity_poly.type
_entity_poly.pdbx_seq_one_letter_code
_entity_poly.pdbx_strand_id
1 'polypeptide(L)'
;MKAFMDKDFLLETETARKLFHDYAEKTPILDYHCHINPKEIAEDRQFDNITQVWLGGDHYKWRFMRSCGVDEKYITGDASDYEKFCKWAECLGKAIGNPLFHWSHLELQRYFGYNGVLNKNTADEVWNLCNEKLQQPSMSVRNLIKQSNVTLICTTDDPIDSLEWHKKLAADDSFDVKVLPAWRPDKAMNIEKPDYLDYLEKLAAAAGMTEINSFASLKEALKNRMAFFASMGCNVSDHALEYVMYYPASDDELEEIFLKRLNKMVLTKEEELKFKTAFMLFVGKEYHKLDWAMQLHYGCKRDNNTLMFEKLGPDTGYDCINNYAPSAQMADFLNALIVSDELPRTVIYSLNPNDNQAIGTILGCFQDSTAVAKIQQGSAWWFNDHKTGMQDQMISLANLGNLSGFVGMLTDSRSFLSYTRHEYFRRILCNLIGNWVESGEFPADYDTLSEIVTDISYNNAKRYFKFPLA
;
A
#
# COMPACT_ATOMS: atom_id res chain seq x y z
N MET A 1 -18.93 -4.08 -30.96
CA MET A 1 -18.83 -3.70 -29.53
C MET A 1 -18.05 -4.80 -28.84
N LYS A 2 -17.04 -4.48 -28.02
CA LYS A 2 -16.32 -5.50 -27.23
C LYS A 2 -17.29 -6.14 -26.23
N ALA A 3 -17.13 -7.43 -25.94
CA ALA A 3 -17.84 -8.08 -24.86
C ALA A 3 -17.43 -7.50 -23.50
N PHE A 4 -18.31 -7.62 -22.50
CA PHE A 4 -18.04 -7.10 -21.16
C PHE A 4 -16.89 -7.88 -20.53
N MET A 5 -15.82 -7.18 -20.16
CA MET A 5 -14.63 -7.71 -19.49
C MET A 5 -14.14 -9.05 -20.09
N ASP A 6 -14.03 -9.10 -21.43
CA ASP A 6 -13.49 -10.24 -22.16
C ASP A 6 -11.97 -10.43 -21.86
N LYS A 7 -11.37 -11.44 -22.48
CA LYS A 7 -9.93 -11.71 -22.30
C LYS A 7 -9.02 -10.50 -22.62
N ASP A 8 -9.48 -9.61 -23.51
CA ASP A 8 -8.76 -8.42 -23.94
C ASP A 8 -9.25 -7.13 -23.25
N PHE A 9 -9.92 -7.28 -22.09
CA PHE A 9 -10.35 -6.17 -21.27
C PHE A 9 -9.22 -5.18 -21.01
N LEU A 10 -9.45 -3.90 -21.27
CA LEU A 10 -8.47 -2.78 -21.23
C LEU A 10 -7.32 -2.85 -22.25
N LEU A 11 -7.21 -3.88 -23.06
CA LEU A 11 -6.18 -4.02 -24.09
C LEU A 11 -6.74 -3.60 -25.44
N GLU A 12 -6.30 -2.45 -25.95
CA GLU A 12 -6.87 -1.81 -27.13
C GLU A 12 -6.11 -2.16 -28.43
N THR A 13 -4.78 -2.34 -28.33
CA THR A 13 -3.90 -2.59 -29.48
C THR A 13 -3.44 -4.05 -29.54
N GLU A 14 -2.91 -4.48 -30.69
CA GLU A 14 -2.33 -5.82 -30.84
C GLU A 14 -1.08 -5.97 -29.96
N THR A 15 -0.24 -4.93 -29.95
CA THR A 15 0.95 -4.88 -29.11
C THR A 15 0.59 -5.00 -27.63
N ALA A 16 -0.44 -4.29 -27.16
CA ALA A 16 -0.90 -4.39 -25.77
C ALA A 16 -1.33 -5.83 -25.39
N ARG A 17 -2.09 -6.50 -26.29
CA ARG A 17 -2.53 -7.89 -26.05
C ARG A 17 -1.35 -8.84 -25.98
N LYS A 18 -0.39 -8.70 -26.90
CA LYS A 18 0.82 -9.53 -26.90
C LYS A 18 1.65 -9.31 -25.64
N LEU A 19 1.91 -8.05 -25.27
CA LEU A 19 2.67 -7.74 -24.05
C LEU A 19 2.01 -8.31 -22.79
N PHE A 20 0.69 -8.24 -22.71
CA PHE A 20 -0.03 -8.78 -21.56
C PHE A 20 -0.05 -10.31 -21.57
N HIS A 21 -0.61 -10.96 -22.61
CA HIS A 21 -0.85 -12.40 -22.61
C HIS A 21 0.43 -13.25 -22.71
N ASP A 22 1.44 -12.76 -23.44
CA ASP A 22 2.67 -13.54 -23.61
C ASP A 22 3.65 -13.36 -22.45
N TYR A 23 3.61 -12.18 -21.77
CA TYR A 23 4.62 -11.82 -20.78
C TYR A 23 4.01 -11.42 -19.41
N ALA A 24 3.33 -10.27 -19.30
CA ALA A 24 2.97 -9.70 -18.00
C ALA A 24 1.99 -10.57 -17.19
N GLU A 25 1.00 -11.21 -17.83
CA GLU A 25 0.02 -12.10 -17.20
C GLU A 25 0.67 -13.28 -16.48
N LYS A 26 1.79 -13.77 -17.00
CA LYS A 26 2.50 -14.96 -16.51
C LYS A 26 3.43 -14.67 -15.33
N THR A 27 3.75 -13.42 -15.06
CA THR A 27 4.65 -13.07 -13.97
C THR A 27 4.00 -13.34 -12.61
N PRO A 28 4.77 -13.80 -11.62
CA PRO A 28 4.26 -13.92 -10.25
C PRO A 28 3.85 -12.56 -9.67
N ILE A 29 3.19 -12.57 -8.52
CA ILE A 29 2.87 -11.38 -7.75
C ILE A 29 3.85 -11.25 -6.59
N LEU A 30 4.37 -10.03 -6.43
CA LEU A 30 5.13 -9.59 -5.29
C LEU A 30 4.38 -8.40 -4.71
N ASP A 31 3.71 -8.60 -3.57
CA ASP A 31 2.90 -7.57 -2.92
C ASP A 31 3.70 -6.93 -1.77
N TYR A 32 4.50 -5.95 -2.11
CA TYR A 32 5.48 -5.34 -1.19
C TYR A 32 4.88 -4.33 -0.21
N HIS A 33 3.57 -4.08 -0.27
CA HIS A 33 2.84 -3.29 0.71
C HIS A 33 1.35 -3.64 0.70
N CYS A 34 0.85 -4.15 1.82
CA CYS A 34 -0.56 -4.42 2.05
C CYS A 34 -0.91 -4.35 3.54
N HIS A 35 -2.20 -4.44 3.85
CA HIS A 35 -2.74 -4.49 5.21
C HIS A 35 -3.39 -5.84 5.55
N ILE A 36 -2.96 -6.90 4.88
CA ILE A 36 -3.43 -8.26 5.14
C ILE A 36 -2.98 -8.70 6.53
N ASN A 37 -3.87 -9.36 7.27
CA ASN A 37 -3.58 -9.87 8.61
C ASN A 37 -2.76 -11.18 8.53
N PRO A 38 -1.50 -11.22 8.98
CA PRO A 38 -0.66 -12.41 8.92
C PRO A 38 -1.21 -13.58 9.76
N LYS A 39 -2.04 -13.30 10.78
CA LYS A 39 -2.73 -14.32 11.56
C LYS A 39 -3.66 -15.17 10.69
N GLU A 40 -4.44 -14.53 9.82
CA GLU A 40 -5.37 -15.23 8.93
C GLU A 40 -4.65 -16.16 7.95
N ILE A 41 -3.43 -15.78 7.51
CA ILE A 41 -2.57 -16.65 6.70
C ILE A 41 -2.03 -17.80 7.54
N ALA A 42 -1.54 -17.52 8.74
CA ALA A 42 -0.95 -18.53 9.62
C ALA A 42 -1.96 -19.59 10.08
N GLU A 43 -3.21 -19.19 10.29
CA GLU A 43 -4.33 -20.05 10.69
C GLU A 43 -5.05 -20.69 9.50
N ASP A 44 -4.67 -20.31 8.25
CA ASP A 44 -5.32 -20.72 7.00
C ASP A 44 -6.84 -20.56 7.05
N ARG A 45 -7.28 -19.34 7.39
CA ARG A 45 -8.69 -19.01 7.61
C ARG A 45 -9.55 -19.41 6.41
N GLN A 46 -10.74 -19.94 6.71
CA GLN A 46 -11.83 -20.13 5.76
C GLN A 46 -12.90 -19.07 6.03
N PHE A 47 -13.37 -18.38 4.99
CA PHE A 47 -14.44 -17.39 5.13
C PHE A 47 -15.82 -18.05 5.01
N ASP A 48 -16.77 -17.61 5.83
CA ASP A 48 -18.12 -18.15 5.80
C ASP A 48 -18.92 -17.66 4.60
N ASN A 49 -18.66 -16.42 4.15
CA ASN A 49 -19.38 -15.81 3.04
C ASN A 49 -18.57 -14.67 2.38
N ILE A 50 -19.03 -14.25 1.21
CA ILE A 50 -18.40 -13.22 0.40
C ILE A 50 -18.41 -11.83 1.05
N THR A 51 -19.39 -11.51 1.90
CA THR A 51 -19.44 -10.23 2.62
C THR A 51 -18.26 -10.07 3.54
N GLN A 52 -17.86 -11.13 4.26
CA GLN A 52 -16.69 -11.09 5.16
C GLN A 52 -15.42 -10.77 4.38
N VAL A 53 -15.25 -11.31 3.17
CA VAL A 53 -14.07 -11.05 2.34
C VAL A 53 -14.10 -9.64 1.74
N TRP A 54 -15.27 -9.17 1.29
CA TRP A 54 -15.40 -7.92 0.54
C TRP A 54 -15.66 -6.68 1.38
N LEU A 55 -16.44 -6.82 2.45
CA LEU A 55 -16.93 -5.69 3.24
C LEU A 55 -16.37 -5.67 4.68
N GLY A 56 -15.59 -6.67 5.06
CA GLY A 56 -15.09 -6.81 6.42
C GLY A 56 -14.11 -5.71 6.87
N GLY A 57 -13.51 -4.95 5.92
CA GLY A 57 -12.57 -3.88 6.24
C GLY A 57 -12.28 -2.94 5.06
N ASP A 58 -13.10 -2.97 4.02
CA ASP A 58 -12.86 -2.21 2.80
C ASP A 58 -13.58 -0.86 2.83
N HIS A 59 -12.88 0.15 3.31
CA HIS A 59 -13.41 1.52 3.37
C HIS A 59 -13.65 2.17 1.99
N TYR A 60 -13.10 1.66 0.88
CA TYR A 60 -13.44 2.09 -0.49
C TYR A 60 -14.90 1.73 -0.82
N LYS A 61 -15.28 0.47 -0.56
CA LYS A 61 -16.65 -0.02 -0.78
C LYS A 61 -17.64 0.69 0.14
N TRP A 62 -17.30 0.85 1.42
CA TRP A 62 -18.13 1.59 2.39
C TRP A 62 -18.39 3.03 1.96
N ARG A 63 -17.33 3.74 1.50
CA ARG A 63 -17.44 5.11 0.99
C ARG A 63 -18.41 5.18 -0.22
N PHE A 64 -18.28 4.23 -1.14
CA PHE A 64 -19.16 4.17 -2.32
C PHE A 64 -20.61 3.87 -1.93
N MET A 65 -20.87 2.91 -1.03
CA MET A 65 -22.22 2.61 -0.54
C MET A 65 -22.88 3.83 0.10
N ARG A 66 -22.14 4.62 0.90
CA ARG A 66 -22.65 5.89 1.46
C ARG A 66 -23.01 6.88 0.37
N SER A 67 -22.21 6.99 -0.68
CA SER A 67 -22.53 7.88 -1.81
C SER A 67 -23.76 7.43 -2.60
N CYS A 68 -24.15 6.15 -2.50
CA CYS A 68 -25.40 5.62 -3.01
C CYS A 68 -26.60 5.84 -2.07
N GLY A 69 -26.40 6.47 -0.91
CA GLY A 69 -27.46 6.72 0.08
C GLY A 69 -27.83 5.49 0.92
N VAL A 70 -26.95 4.50 1.04
CA VAL A 70 -27.16 3.32 1.88
C VAL A 70 -27.03 3.70 3.34
N ASP A 71 -27.98 3.28 4.17
CA ASP A 71 -27.94 3.48 5.62
C ASP A 71 -26.76 2.73 6.25
N GLU A 72 -26.13 3.34 7.25
CA GLU A 72 -24.92 2.82 7.91
C GLU A 72 -25.14 1.43 8.53
N LYS A 73 -26.39 1.09 8.90
CA LYS A 73 -26.78 -0.24 9.34
C LYS A 73 -26.33 -1.35 8.38
N TYR A 74 -26.37 -1.09 7.07
CA TYR A 74 -26.00 -2.04 6.01
C TYR A 74 -24.54 -1.90 5.56
N ILE A 75 -23.76 -1.03 6.16
CA ILE A 75 -22.35 -0.81 5.81
C ILE A 75 -21.46 -1.36 6.93
N THR A 76 -21.39 -0.65 8.06
CA THR A 76 -20.58 -1.05 9.24
C THR A 76 -21.46 -1.49 10.42
N GLY A 77 -22.80 -1.31 10.35
CA GLY A 77 -23.72 -1.65 11.41
C GLY A 77 -24.08 -3.13 11.49
N ASP A 78 -25.22 -3.44 12.10
CA ASP A 78 -25.63 -4.76 12.56
C ASP A 78 -26.54 -5.56 11.60
N ALA A 79 -26.75 -5.07 10.35
CA ALA A 79 -27.44 -5.85 9.34
C ALA A 79 -26.70 -7.16 9.05
N SER A 80 -27.46 -8.19 8.64
CA SER A 80 -26.86 -9.49 8.26
C SER A 80 -25.91 -9.35 7.07
N ASP A 81 -24.95 -10.26 6.96
CA ASP A 81 -24.00 -10.29 5.85
C ASP A 81 -24.68 -10.35 4.48
N TYR A 82 -25.80 -11.08 4.39
CA TYR A 82 -26.60 -11.14 3.17
C TYR A 82 -27.25 -9.80 2.82
N GLU A 83 -27.85 -9.10 3.80
CA GLU A 83 -28.44 -7.78 3.55
C GLU A 83 -27.39 -6.76 3.12
N LYS A 84 -26.22 -6.77 3.74
CA LYS A 84 -25.06 -5.95 3.35
C LYS A 84 -24.62 -6.25 1.92
N PHE A 85 -24.53 -7.53 1.56
CA PHE A 85 -24.19 -7.96 0.20
C PHE A 85 -25.21 -7.49 -0.84
N CYS A 86 -26.51 -7.63 -0.55
CA CYS A 86 -27.57 -7.15 -1.45
C CYS A 86 -27.47 -5.63 -1.68
N LYS A 87 -27.17 -4.85 -0.62
CA LYS A 87 -26.96 -3.41 -0.76
C LYS A 87 -25.71 -3.08 -1.56
N TRP A 88 -24.64 -3.83 -1.37
CA TRP A 88 -23.44 -3.71 -2.21
C TRP A 88 -23.73 -4.01 -3.68
N ALA A 89 -24.41 -5.10 -3.98
CA ALA A 89 -24.79 -5.49 -5.34
C ALA A 89 -25.66 -4.42 -6.04
N GLU A 90 -26.60 -3.83 -5.31
CA GLU A 90 -27.44 -2.72 -5.80
C GLU A 90 -26.59 -1.49 -6.16
N CYS A 91 -25.61 -1.12 -5.31
CA CYS A 91 -24.70 -0.01 -5.54
C CYS A 91 -23.76 -0.31 -6.72
N LEU A 92 -23.14 -1.50 -6.72
CA LEU A 92 -22.18 -1.89 -7.74
C LEU A 92 -22.78 -1.86 -9.15
N GLY A 93 -24.03 -2.28 -9.31
CA GLY A 93 -24.74 -2.24 -10.60
C GLY A 93 -24.89 -0.84 -11.20
N LYS A 94 -24.62 0.22 -10.43
CA LYS A 94 -24.65 1.63 -10.85
C LYS A 94 -23.27 2.30 -10.84
N ALA A 95 -22.21 1.56 -10.55
CA ALA A 95 -20.84 2.08 -10.36
C ALA A 95 -20.12 2.36 -11.68
N ILE A 96 -20.77 3.03 -12.64
CA ILE A 96 -20.18 3.38 -13.94
C ILE A 96 -18.98 4.29 -13.74
N GLY A 97 -17.83 3.91 -14.33
CA GLY A 97 -16.57 4.66 -14.24
C GLY A 97 -15.82 4.51 -12.92
N ASN A 98 -16.38 3.82 -11.93
CA ASN A 98 -15.73 3.56 -10.65
C ASN A 98 -14.86 2.27 -10.73
N PRO A 99 -13.61 2.26 -10.26
CA PRO A 99 -12.73 1.10 -10.33
C PRO A 99 -13.27 -0.11 -9.56
N LEU A 100 -14.07 0.09 -8.53
CA LEU A 100 -14.72 -0.99 -7.76
C LEU A 100 -15.59 -1.90 -8.65
N PHE A 101 -16.17 -1.36 -9.74
CA PHE A 101 -16.89 -2.16 -10.72
C PHE A 101 -15.98 -3.18 -11.41
N HIS A 102 -14.82 -2.71 -11.88
CA HIS A 102 -13.84 -3.59 -12.54
C HIS A 102 -13.22 -4.59 -11.57
N TRP A 103 -12.80 -4.13 -10.40
CA TRP A 103 -12.13 -4.99 -9.40
C TRP A 103 -13.06 -6.11 -8.94
N SER A 104 -14.30 -5.77 -8.55
CA SER A 104 -15.26 -6.77 -8.09
C SER A 104 -15.58 -7.82 -9.17
N HIS A 105 -15.70 -7.40 -10.44
CA HIS A 105 -15.95 -8.34 -11.53
C HIS A 105 -14.72 -9.16 -11.92
N LEU A 106 -13.50 -8.62 -11.81
CA LEU A 106 -12.28 -9.43 -11.95
C LEU A 106 -12.19 -10.49 -10.84
N GLU A 107 -12.49 -10.13 -9.61
CA GLU A 107 -12.54 -11.05 -8.48
C GLU A 107 -13.58 -12.16 -8.71
N LEU A 108 -14.80 -11.82 -9.15
CA LEU A 108 -15.83 -12.78 -9.51
C LEU A 108 -15.41 -13.72 -10.64
N GLN A 109 -14.74 -13.21 -11.66
CA GLN A 109 -14.25 -14.03 -12.77
C GLN A 109 -13.13 -14.97 -12.34
N ARG A 110 -12.12 -14.47 -11.63
CA ARG A 110 -10.89 -15.21 -11.33
C ARG A 110 -11.09 -16.26 -10.24
N TYR A 111 -11.78 -15.91 -9.17
CA TYR A 111 -11.96 -16.81 -8.03
C TYR A 111 -13.24 -17.62 -8.10
N PHE A 112 -14.30 -17.06 -8.66
CA PHE A 112 -15.62 -17.70 -8.64
C PHE A 112 -16.09 -18.18 -10.01
N GLY A 113 -15.38 -17.85 -11.11
CA GLY A 113 -15.76 -18.24 -12.47
C GLY A 113 -17.06 -17.60 -12.95
N TYR A 114 -17.50 -16.51 -12.32
CA TYR A 114 -18.71 -15.78 -12.70
C TYR A 114 -18.39 -14.70 -13.72
N ASN A 115 -18.92 -14.85 -14.94
CA ASN A 115 -18.69 -13.93 -16.05
C ASN A 115 -19.88 -12.98 -16.31
N GLY A 116 -20.89 -13.02 -15.45
CA GLY A 116 -22.04 -12.11 -15.52
C GLY A 116 -21.76 -10.77 -14.86
N VAL A 117 -22.82 -9.97 -14.72
CA VAL A 117 -22.75 -8.66 -14.05
C VAL A 117 -23.45 -8.76 -12.70
N LEU A 118 -22.76 -8.38 -11.63
CA LEU A 118 -23.35 -8.28 -10.29
C LEU A 118 -24.18 -6.98 -10.19
N ASN A 119 -25.44 -7.15 -9.88
CA ASN A 119 -26.39 -6.08 -9.61
C ASN A 119 -27.56 -6.60 -8.74
N LYS A 120 -28.55 -5.76 -8.45
CA LYS A 120 -29.70 -6.16 -7.61
C LYS A 120 -30.48 -7.38 -8.10
N ASN A 121 -30.45 -7.68 -9.40
CA ASN A 121 -31.20 -8.80 -9.97
C ASN A 121 -30.45 -10.12 -9.98
N THR A 122 -29.12 -10.06 -9.86
CA THR A 122 -28.21 -11.21 -9.84
C THR A 122 -27.60 -11.44 -8.45
N ALA A 123 -27.98 -10.66 -7.45
CA ALA A 123 -27.42 -10.73 -6.10
C ALA A 123 -27.55 -12.12 -5.49
N ASP A 124 -28.74 -12.74 -5.56
CA ASP A 124 -29.00 -14.08 -4.99
C ASP A 124 -28.15 -15.16 -5.67
N GLU A 125 -28.08 -15.12 -7.01
CA GLU A 125 -27.27 -16.04 -7.80
C GLU A 125 -25.79 -15.96 -7.39
N VAL A 126 -25.24 -14.74 -7.34
CA VAL A 126 -23.82 -14.53 -7.02
C VAL A 126 -23.53 -14.85 -5.56
N TRP A 127 -24.44 -14.50 -4.63
CA TRP A 127 -24.32 -14.87 -3.22
C TRP A 127 -24.19 -16.38 -3.04
N ASN A 128 -25.11 -17.14 -3.63
CA ASN A 128 -25.11 -18.60 -3.53
C ASN A 128 -23.86 -19.20 -4.16
N LEU A 129 -23.50 -18.79 -5.38
CA LEU A 129 -22.31 -19.26 -6.09
C LEU A 129 -21.03 -19.00 -5.30
N CYS A 130 -20.83 -17.77 -4.81
CA CYS A 130 -19.62 -17.42 -4.09
C CYS A 130 -19.51 -18.17 -2.77
N ASN A 131 -20.60 -18.27 -2.02
CA ASN A 131 -20.58 -18.92 -0.71
C ASN A 131 -20.42 -20.45 -0.83
N GLU A 132 -21.03 -21.09 -1.82
CA GLU A 132 -20.80 -22.50 -2.11
C GLU A 132 -19.30 -22.77 -2.40
N LYS A 133 -18.64 -21.90 -3.18
CA LYS A 133 -17.21 -22.02 -3.45
C LYS A 133 -16.36 -21.73 -2.23
N LEU A 134 -16.67 -20.70 -1.46
CA LEU A 134 -15.92 -20.34 -0.25
C LEU A 134 -15.90 -21.46 0.80
N GLN A 135 -16.85 -22.39 0.79
CA GLN A 135 -16.85 -23.57 1.66
C GLN A 135 -15.89 -24.67 1.18
N GLN A 136 -15.32 -24.55 -0.01
CA GLN A 136 -14.36 -25.54 -0.52
C GLN A 136 -12.97 -25.28 0.08
N PRO A 137 -12.21 -26.33 0.45
CA PRO A 137 -10.86 -26.18 0.97
C PRO A 137 -9.92 -25.37 0.06
N SER A 138 -10.15 -25.42 -1.26
CA SER A 138 -9.39 -24.65 -2.25
C SER A 138 -9.54 -23.13 -2.11
N MET A 139 -10.49 -22.66 -1.31
CA MET A 139 -10.77 -21.24 -1.07
C MET A 139 -10.35 -20.77 0.33
N SER A 140 -9.52 -21.55 1.03
CA SER A 140 -8.85 -21.06 2.23
C SER A 140 -7.88 -19.92 1.89
N VAL A 141 -7.52 -19.10 2.86
CA VAL A 141 -6.63 -17.94 2.67
C VAL A 141 -5.32 -18.33 1.98
N ARG A 142 -4.66 -19.40 2.41
CA ARG A 142 -3.41 -19.86 1.77
C ARG A 142 -3.63 -20.30 0.33
N ASN A 143 -4.74 -20.94 0.04
CA ASN A 143 -5.07 -21.36 -1.31
C ASN A 143 -5.48 -20.19 -2.21
N LEU A 144 -6.15 -19.15 -1.68
CA LEU A 144 -6.39 -17.89 -2.39
C LEU A 144 -5.09 -17.19 -2.79
N ILE A 145 -4.11 -17.15 -1.89
CA ILE A 145 -2.78 -16.60 -2.15
C ILE A 145 -2.04 -17.42 -3.23
N LYS A 146 -2.02 -18.75 -3.09
CA LYS A 146 -1.32 -19.66 -4.04
C LYS A 146 -1.92 -19.61 -5.44
N GLN A 147 -3.26 -19.67 -5.56
CA GLN A 147 -3.91 -19.62 -6.87
C GLN A 147 -3.74 -18.25 -7.57
N SER A 148 -3.43 -17.18 -6.82
CA SER A 148 -3.10 -15.86 -7.35
C SER A 148 -1.64 -15.73 -7.81
N ASN A 149 -0.84 -16.81 -7.72
CA ASN A 149 0.58 -16.83 -8.07
C ASN A 149 1.40 -15.79 -7.29
N VAL A 150 1.10 -15.62 -6.00
CA VAL A 150 1.85 -14.71 -5.11
C VAL A 150 3.09 -15.41 -4.58
N THR A 151 4.23 -14.75 -4.61
CA THR A 151 5.51 -15.26 -4.10
C THR A 151 5.94 -14.61 -2.80
N LEU A 152 5.53 -13.37 -2.59
CA LEU A 152 5.88 -12.61 -1.40
C LEU A 152 4.79 -11.60 -1.05
N ILE A 153 4.56 -11.43 0.25
CA ILE A 153 3.67 -10.43 0.85
C ILE A 153 4.44 -9.69 1.94
N CYS A 154 4.43 -8.34 1.89
CA CYS A 154 4.84 -7.52 3.03
C CYS A 154 3.60 -6.96 3.71
N THR A 155 3.46 -7.28 4.99
CA THR A 155 2.41 -6.74 5.86
C THR A 155 2.76 -5.33 6.34
N THR A 156 1.96 -4.74 7.21
CA THR A 156 2.24 -3.44 7.81
C THR A 156 2.23 -3.61 9.33
N ASP A 157 3.40 -3.44 9.97
CA ASP A 157 3.62 -3.84 11.35
C ASP A 157 4.19 -2.71 12.20
N ASP A 158 3.69 -2.61 13.44
CA ASP A 158 4.11 -1.61 14.41
C ASP A 158 5.40 -2.07 15.13
N PRO A 159 6.32 -1.16 15.49
CA PRO A 159 7.50 -1.48 16.31
C PRO A 159 7.26 -2.35 17.54
N ILE A 160 6.08 -2.27 18.16
CA ILE A 160 5.75 -3.06 19.36
C ILE A 160 5.28 -4.49 19.05
N ASP A 161 5.02 -4.83 17.80
CA ASP A 161 4.47 -6.13 17.41
C ASP A 161 5.44 -7.27 17.68
N SER A 162 4.92 -8.38 18.19
CA SER A 162 5.71 -9.58 18.51
C SER A 162 6.17 -10.36 17.28
N LEU A 163 5.55 -10.11 16.13
CA LEU A 163 5.73 -10.82 14.86
C LEU A 163 5.56 -12.35 15.00
N GLU A 164 4.75 -12.79 15.94
CA GLU A 164 4.55 -14.23 16.22
C GLU A 164 3.99 -15.00 15.02
N TRP A 165 3.13 -14.37 14.24
CA TRP A 165 2.54 -14.98 13.05
C TRP A 165 3.55 -15.08 11.91
N HIS A 166 4.41 -14.10 11.75
CA HIS A 166 5.53 -14.16 10.80
C HIS A 166 6.51 -15.28 11.17
N LYS A 167 6.84 -15.44 12.46
CA LYS A 167 7.68 -16.55 12.94
C LYS A 167 7.05 -17.89 12.64
N LYS A 168 5.72 -18.02 12.88
CA LYS A 168 4.99 -19.26 12.63
C LYS A 168 5.00 -19.60 11.12
N LEU A 169 4.75 -18.60 10.27
CA LEU A 169 4.76 -18.79 8.81
C LEU A 169 6.15 -19.10 8.26
N ALA A 170 7.20 -18.46 8.80
CA ALA A 170 8.58 -18.71 8.39
C ALA A 170 9.05 -20.14 8.76
N ALA A 171 8.45 -20.76 9.77
CA ALA A 171 8.76 -22.13 10.21
C ALA A 171 7.86 -23.20 9.56
N ASP A 172 6.90 -22.81 8.70
CA ASP A 172 5.92 -23.71 8.09
C ASP A 172 6.32 -24.05 6.66
N ASP A 173 6.98 -25.19 6.46
CA ASP A 173 7.41 -25.67 5.15
C ASP A 173 6.23 -26.06 4.21
N SER A 174 5.00 -26.09 4.69
CA SER A 174 3.81 -26.36 3.87
C SER A 174 3.31 -25.14 3.10
N PHE A 175 3.84 -23.96 3.42
CA PHE A 175 3.48 -22.68 2.79
C PHE A 175 4.74 -21.95 2.29
N ASP A 176 4.96 -22.01 1.01
CA ASP A 176 6.16 -21.53 0.32
C ASP A 176 6.16 -20.00 0.03
N VAL A 177 5.03 -19.33 0.20
CA VAL A 177 4.93 -17.88 0.02
C VAL A 177 5.60 -17.16 1.19
N LYS A 178 6.50 -16.22 0.90
CA LYS A 178 7.17 -15.42 1.93
C LYS A 178 6.23 -14.36 2.47
N VAL A 179 6.04 -14.33 3.80
CA VAL A 179 5.29 -13.27 4.49
C VAL A 179 6.26 -12.54 5.41
N LEU A 180 6.62 -11.31 5.02
CA LEU A 180 7.63 -10.52 5.69
C LEU A 180 6.97 -9.30 6.37
N PRO A 181 7.48 -8.86 7.52
CA PRO A 181 7.00 -7.63 8.14
C PRO A 181 7.54 -6.41 7.38
N ALA A 182 6.74 -5.32 7.32
CA ALA A 182 7.22 -4.00 6.98
C ALA A 182 7.14 -3.09 8.21
N TRP A 183 8.17 -2.28 8.40
CA TRP A 183 8.34 -1.42 9.56
C TRP A 183 7.53 -0.14 9.44
N ARG A 184 6.53 0.08 10.31
CA ARG A 184 5.71 1.30 10.35
C ARG A 184 5.69 1.96 11.72
N PRO A 185 6.62 2.90 12.00
CA PRO A 185 6.80 3.48 13.32
C PRO A 185 5.95 4.74 13.57
N ASP A 186 4.85 4.95 12.87
CA ASP A 186 4.08 6.20 12.90
C ASP A 186 3.59 6.57 14.30
N LYS A 187 3.27 5.60 15.17
CA LYS A 187 2.86 5.88 16.54
C LYS A 187 4.00 6.44 17.39
N ALA A 188 5.24 6.03 17.13
CA ALA A 188 6.42 6.59 17.80
C ALA A 188 6.76 8.00 17.30
N MET A 189 6.35 8.36 16.08
CA MET A 189 6.53 9.68 15.48
C MET A 189 5.46 10.68 15.90
N ASN A 190 4.22 10.23 16.09
CA ASN A 190 3.07 11.11 16.30
C ASN A 190 2.96 11.57 17.76
N ILE A 191 3.94 12.36 18.20
CA ILE A 191 4.15 12.83 19.57
C ILE A 191 2.94 13.59 20.16
N GLU A 192 2.13 14.21 19.30
CA GLU A 192 0.95 14.98 19.67
C GLU A 192 -0.25 14.12 20.08
N LYS A 193 -0.26 12.83 19.75
CA LYS A 193 -1.43 11.96 19.98
C LYS A 193 -1.67 11.72 21.48
N PRO A 194 -2.93 11.66 21.92
CA PRO A 194 -3.26 11.49 23.33
C PRO A 194 -2.65 10.25 23.97
N ASP A 195 -2.59 9.14 23.24
CA ASP A 195 -2.10 7.83 23.67
C ASP A 195 -0.58 7.65 23.51
N TYR A 196 0.16 8.70 23.16
CA TYR A 196 1.59 8.63 22.90
C TYR A 196 2.41 8.11 24.09
N LEU A 197 2.10 8.55 25.31
CA LEU A 197 2.84 8.12 26.49
C LEU A 197 2.60 6.64 26.82
N ASP A 198 1.36 6.17 26.68
CA ASP A 198 1.02 4.74 26.83
C ASP A 198 1.72 3.89 25.77
N TYR A 199 1.90 4.45 24.57
CA TYR A 199 2.65 3.81 23.51
C TYR A 199 4.15 3.70 23.85
N LEU A 200 4.77 4.75 24.43
CA LEU A 200 6.18 4.70 24.85
C LEU A 200 6.44 3.60 25.89
N GLU A 201 5.52 3.39 26.84
CA GLU A 201 5.64 2.29 27.82
C GLU A 201 5.66 0.92 27.13
N LYS A 202 4.76 0.71 26.14
CA LYS A 202 4.70 -0.52 25.35
C LYS A 202 5.94 -0.70 24.50
N LEU A 203 6.46 0.38 23.90
CA LEU A 203 7.67 0.36 23.10
C LEU A 203 8.90 0.03 23.93
N ALA A 204 9.03 0.62 25.15
CA ALA A 204 10.09 0.30 26.08
C ALA A 204 10.09 -1.19 26.42
N ALA A 205 8.94 -1.74 26.80
CA ALA A 205 8.78 -3.16 27.11
C ALA A 205 9.16 -4.05 25.92
N ALA A 206 8.68 -3.72 24.71
CA ALA A 206 8.99 -4.47 23.48
C ALA A 206 10.47 -4.40 23.12
N ALA A 207 11.14 -3.28 23.42
CA ALA A 207 12.57 -3.07 23.19
C ALA A 207 13.48 -3.67 24.29
N GLY A 208 12.91 -4.26 25.35
CA GLY A 208 13.64 -4.79 26.50
C GLY A 208 14.24 -3.70 27.38
N MET A 209 13.64 -2.51 27.40
CA MET A 209 14.06 -1.36 28.19
C MET A 209 13.10 -1.12 29.35
N THR A 210 13.59 -0.50 30.43
CA THR A 210 12.76 -0.16 31.58
C THR A 210 11.82 1.00 31.30
N GLU A 211 12.32 2.03 30.61
CA GLU A 211 11.57 3.26 30.31
C GLU A 211 12.17 3.98 29.10
N ILE A 212 11.40 4.87 28.49
CA ILE A 212 11.84 5.85 27.48
C ILE A 212 11.63 7.23 28.11
N ASN A 213 12.71 7.87 28.56
CA ASN A 213 12.69 9.13 29.30
C ASN A 213 13.44 10.29 28.60
N SER A 214 13.95 10.08 27.40
CA SER A 214 14.62 11.05 26.57
C SER A 214 14.46 10.73 25.10
N PHE A 215 14.70 11.69 24.20
CA PHE A 215 14.72 11.41 22.76
C PHE A 215 15.85 10.42 22.39
N ALA A 216 16.96 10.45 23.12
CA ALA A 216 18.04 9.49 22.96
C ALA A 216 17.57 8.05 23.28
N SER A 217 16.87 7.83 24.39
CA SER A 217 16.36 6.51 24.76
C SER A 217 15.24 6.02 23.80
N LEU A 218 14.44 6.92 23.22
CA LEU A 218 13.51 6.57 22.16
C LEU A 218 14.25 6.03 20.92
N LYS A 219 15.32 6.72 20.49
CA LYS A 219 16.16 6.26 19.37
C LYS A 219 16.77 4.88 19.63
N GLU A 220 17.20 4.63 20.86
CA GLU A 220 17.75 3.31 21.27
C GLU A 220 16.66 2.22 21.21
N ALA A 221 15.47 2.48 21.75
CA ALA A 221 14.36 1.54 21.70
C ALA A 221 14.01 1.17 20.24
N LEU A 222 13.94 2.16 19.35
CA LEU A 222 13.66 1.93 17.94
C LEU A 222 14.77 1.11 17.26
N LYS A 223 16.04 1.35 17.54
CA LYS A 223 17.14 0.54 17.01
C LYS A 223 17.05 -0.93 17.44
N ASN A 224 16.73 -1.17 18.72
CA ASN A 224 16.54 -2.52 19.23
C ASN A 224 15.41 -3.24 18.48
N ARG A 225 14.30 -2.52 18.22
CA ARG A 225 13.17 -3.08 17.47
C ARG A 225 13.48 -3.26 15.99
N MET A 226 14.21 -2.33 15.36
CA MET A 226 14.67 -2.49 13.96
C MET A 226 15.57 -3.71 13.82
N ALA A 227 16.50 -3.96 14.74
CA ALA A 227 17.34 -5.15 14.74
C ALA A 227 16.49 -6.44 14.83
N PHE A 228 15.44 -6.45 15.65
CA PHE A 228 14.49 -7.54 15.72
C PHE A 228 13.73 -7.74 14.41
N PHE A 229 13.19 -6.67 13.80
CA PHE A 229 12.50 -6.73 12.52
C PHE A 229 13.42 -7.21 11.39
N ALA A 230 14.68 -6.74 11.37
CA ALA A 230 15.69 -7.21 10.42
C ALA A 230 15.93 -8.71 10.55
N SER A 231 15.99 -9.25 11.79
CA SER A 231 16.13 -10.69 12.03
C SER A 231 14.92 -11.50 11.54
N MET A 232 13.79 -10.85 11.32
CA MET A 232 12.56 -11.43 10.77
C MET A 232 12.41 -11.25 9.25
N GLY A 233 13.45 -10.71 8.58
CA GLY A 233 13.50 -10.51 7.14
C GLY A 233 12.86 -9.21 6.65
N CYS A 234 12.63 -8.24 7.52
CA CYS A 234 12.18 -6.90 7.14
C CYS A 234 13.22 -6.21 6.27
N ASN A 235 12.80 -5.71 5.11
CA ASN A 235 13.64 -4.97 4.15
C ASN A 235 13.03 -3.63 3.75
N VAL A 236 11.86 -3.29 4.28
CA VAL A 236 11.11 -2.10 3.89
C VAL A 236 10.53 -1.41 5.12
N SER A 237 10.49 -0.08 5.04
CA SER A 237 9.69 0.74 5.95
C SER A 237 8.50 1.34 5.22
N ASP A 238 7.51 1.74 5.99
CA ASP A 238 6.32 2.44 5.52
C ASP A 238 5.97 3.58 6.48
N HIS A 239 5.57 4.72 5.94
CA HIS A 239 5.17 5.90 6.70
C HIS A 239 3.92 6.52 6.09
N ALA A 240 2.94 6.84 6.93
CA ALA A 240 1.78 7.63 6.56
C ALA A 240 1.91 9.05 7.13
N LEU A 241 2.28 9.96 6.26
CA LEU A 241 2.56 11.36 6.59
C LEU A 241 1.43 12.28 6.12
N GLU A 242 1.20 13.37 6.83
CA GLU A 242 0.36 14.44 6.31
C GLU A 242 0.99 15.09 5.07
N TYR A 243 2.29 15.35 5.15
CA TYR A 243 3.21 15.73 4.06
C TYR A 243 4.65 15.42 4.49
N VAL A 244 5.60 15.44 3.56
CA VAL A 244 7.02 15.26 3.91
C VAL A 244 7.56 16.58 4.45
N MET A 245 7.59 16.68 5.77
CA MET A 245 7.97 17.92 6.47
C MET A 245 9.50 18.03 6.64
N TYR A 246 9.97 19.29 6.71
CA TYR A 246 11.35 19.61 7.08
C TYR A 246 11.42 20.87 7.93
N TYR A 247 11.58 20.69 9.23
CA TYR A 247 11.74 21.73 10.26
C TYR A 247 12.92 21.35 11.14
N PRO A 248 14.16 21.75 10.79
CA PRO A 248 15.35 21.36 11.55
C PRO A 248 15.34 21.99 12.94
N ALA A 249 15.87 21.27 13.91
CA ALA A 249 16.03 21.72 15.29
C ALA A 249 17.35 21.20 15.86
N SER A 250 17.86 21.87 16.88
CA SER A 250 19.04 21.40 17.63
C SER A 250 18.69 20.23 18.54
N ASP A 251 19.70 19.45 18.94
CA ASP A 251 19.50 18.34 19.89
C ASP A 251 18.92 18.82 21.22
N ASP A 252 19.33 20.00 21.71
CA ASP A 252 18.81 20.59 22.94
C ASP A 252 17.32 20.95 22.83
N GLU A 253 16.90 21.58 21.70
CA GLU A 253 15.48 21.85 21.42
C GLU A 253 14.65 20.55 21.35
N LEU A 254 15.16 19.53 20.71
CA LEU A 254 14.47 18.23 20.59
C LEU A 254 14.28 17.56 21.96
N GLU A 255 15.29 17.63 22.80
CA GLU A 255 15.20 17.10 24.16
C GLU A 255 14.18 17.89 24.99
N GLU A 256 14.16 19.24 24.89
CA GLU A 256 13.14 20.08 25.55
C GLU A 256 11.72 19.73 25.07
N ILE A 257 11.51 19.56 23.75
CA ILE A 257 10.23 19.20 23.18
C ILE A 257 9.78 17.82 23.73
N PHE A 258 10.69 16.85 23.74
CA PHE A 258 10.40 15.52 24.24
C PHE A 258 10.04 15.51 25.73
N LEU A 259 10.81 16.24 26.56
CA LEU A 259 10.56 16.41 27.99
C LEU A 259 9.23 17.13 28.26
N LYS A 260 8.86 18.17 27.48
CA LYS A 260 7.53 18.80 27.56
C LYS A 260 6.43 17.74 27.39
N ARG A 261 6.56 16.86 26.38
CA ARG A 261 5.57 15.81 26.15
C ARG A 261 5.50 14.80 27.27
N LEU A 262 6.64 14.35 27.79
CA LEU A 262 6.69 13.45 28.96
C LEU A 262 6.00 14.06 30.20
N ASN A 263 6.12 15.37 30.37
CA ASN A 263 5.44 16.12 31.43
C ASN A 263 3.97 16.47 31.08
N LYS A 264 3.40 15.85 30.03
CA LYS A 264 2.01 16.06 29.60
C LYS A 264 1.68 17.50 29.20
N MET A 265 2.68 18.29 28.87
CA MET A 265 2.48 19.65 28.35
C MET A 265 2.04 19.59 26.89
N VAL A 266 1.23 20.58 26.48
CA VAL A 266 0.79 20.73 25.09
C VAL A 266 1.93 21.28 24.25
N LEU A 267 2.22 20.62 23.14
CA LEU A 267 3.20 21.06 22.17
C LEU A 267 2.57 22.06 21.17
N THR A 268 3.34 23.00 20.72
CA THR A 268 2.97 23.84 19.57
C THR A 268 3.09 23.03 18.28
N LYS A 269 2.42 23.46 17.21
CA LYS A 269 2.54 22.80 15.90
C LYS A 269 3.98 22.80 15.36
N GLU A 270 4.74 23.84 15.63
CA GLU A 270 6.15 23.92 15.24
C GLU A 270 7.00 22.89 16.00
N GLU A 271 6.80 22.73 17.30
CA GLU A 271 7.49 21.72 18.11
C GLU A 271 7.18 20.30 17.61
N GLU A 272 5.91 20.01 17.27
CA GLU A 272 5.53 18.73 16.66
C GLU A 272 6.28 18.48 15.35
N LEU A 273 6.35 19.47 14.46
CA LEU A 273 7.00 19.33 13.16
C LEU A 273 8.52 19.20 13.29
N LYS A 274 9.14 19.91 14.23
CA LYS A 274 10.56 19.76 14.56
C LYS A 274 10.88 18.32 15.03
N PHE A 275 10.07 17.80 15.96
CA PHE A 275 10.22 16.44 16.44
C PHE A 275 10.03 15.41 15.31
N LYS A 276 8.96 15.51 14.52
CA LYS A 276 8.69 14.60 13.39
C LYS A 276 9.81 14.64 12.35
N THR A 277 10.34 15.81 12.04
CA THR A 277 11.49 15.95 11.13
C THR A 277 12.72 15.22 11.67
N ALA A 278 13.08 15.44 12.93
CA ALA A 278 14.23 14.78 13.55
C ALA A 278 14.02 13.25 13.64
N PHE A 279 12.81 12.82 13.94
CA PHE A 279 12.43 11.40 13.92
C PHE A 279 12.64 10.79 12.54
N MET A 280 12.09 11.41 11.49
CA MET A 280 12.20 10.90 10.12
C MET A 280 13.64 10.90 9.60
N LEU A 281 14.43 11.92 9.93
CA LEU A 281 15.87 11.94 9.61
C LEU A 281 16.62 10.81 10.32
N PHE A 282 16.32 10.58 11.59
CA PHE A 282 16.93 9.48 12.35
C PHE A 282 16.59 8.13 11.73
N VAL A 283 15.31 7.82 11.51
CA VAL A 283 14.92 6.52 10.96
C VAL A 283 15.41 6.34 9.52
N GLY A 284 15.41 7.40 8.70
CA GLY A 284 15.95 7.36 7.34
C GLY A 284 17.43 6.96 7.29
N LYS A 285 18.23 7.50 8.21
CA LYS A 285 19.65 7.10 8.37
C LYS A 285 19.80 5.64 8.82
N GLU A 286 18.97 5.19 9.74
CA GLU A 286 18.99 3.78 10.17
C GLU A 286 18.53 2.84 9.03
N TYR A 287 17.56 3.24 8.19
CA TYR A 287 17.17 2.46 7.00
C TYR A 287 18.33 2.33 6.01
N HIS A 288 19.09 3.42 5.79
CA HIS A 288 20.29 3.36 4.96
C HIS A 288 21.29 2.33 5.49
N LYS A 289 21.58 2.34 6.81
CA LYS A 289 22.50 1.39 7.45
C LYS A 289 22.03 -0.06 7.37
N LEU A 290 20.72 -0.29 7.45
CA LEU A 290 20.10 -1.61 7.35
C LEU A 290 19.86 -2.05 5.90
N ASP A 291 20.16 -1.18 4.93
CA ASP A 291 19.87 -1.38 3.51
C ASP A 291 18.36 -1.61 3.24
N TRP A 292 17.49 -1.00 4.05
CA TRP A 292 16.04 -1.01 3.84
C TRP A 292 15.59 0.07 2.86
N ALA A 293 14.54 -0.20 2.12
CA ALA A 293 13.86 0.81 1.32
C ALA A 293 12.86 1.60 2.18
N MET A 294 12.88 2.92 2.03
CA MET A 294 11.94 3.82 2.71
C MET A 294 10.73 4.10 1.82
N GLN A 295 9.52 3.87 2.31
CA GLN A 295 8.28 4.21 1.63
C GLN A 295 7.60 5.37 2.35
N LEU A 296 7.33 6.46 1.62
CA LEU A 296 6.71 7.68 2.12
C LEU A 296 5.34 7.87 1.49
N HIS A 297 4.28 7.53 2.20
CA HIS A 297 2.90 7.80 1.81
C HIS A 297 2.47 9.14 2.42
N TYR A 298 2.02 10.10 1.61
CA TYR A 298 1.60 11.40 2.10
C TYR A 298 0.40 11.98 1.34
N GLY A 299 -0.15 13.08 1.87
CA GLY A 299 -1.21 13.83 1.22
C GLY A 299 -2.62 13.41 1.64
N CYS A 300 -2.76 12.71 2.78
CA CYS A 300 -4.06 12.38 3.35
C CYS A 300 -4.44 13.36 4.45
N LYS A 301 -5.64 13.94 4.35
CA LYS A 301 -6.30 14.57 5.48
C LYS A 301 -7.27 13.58 6.11
N ARG A 302 -6.96 13.16 7.34
CA ARG A 302 -7.69 12.12 8.06
C ARG A 302 -8.92 12.67 8.78
N ASP A 303 -9.91 11.79 8.97
CA ASP A 303 -11.02 11.95 9.90
C ASP A 303 -11.82 13.25 9.71
N ASN A 304 -12.13 13.61 8.45
CA ASN A 304 -12.76 14.90 8.12
C ASN A 304 -14.20 15.06 8.64
N ASN A 305 -14.86 13.98 9.01
CA ASN A 305 -16.20 13.98 9.58
C ASN A 305 -16.14 13.60 11.06
N THR A 306 -16.03 14.61 11.93
CA THR A 306 -15.89 14.42 13.38
C THR A 306 -17.03 13.58 13.96
N LEU A 307 -18.28 13.83 13.53
CA LEU A 307 -19.45 13.07 14.01
C LEU A 307 -19.33 11.57 13.71
N MET A 308 -18.83 11.22 12.52
CA MET A 308 -18.68 9.83 12.13
C MET A 308 -17.43 9.20 12.72
N PHE A 309 -16.36 9.97 12.94
CA PHE A 309 -15.19 9.53 13.68
C PHE A 309 -15.53 9.14 15.12
N GLU A 310 -16.35 9.96 15.81
CA GLU A 310 -16.83 9.64 17.17
C GLU A 310 -17.66 8.35 17.21
N LYS A 311 -18.40 8.05 16.13
CA LYS A 311 -19.27 6.87 16.05
C LYS A 311 -18.55 5.58 15.62
N LEU A 312 -17.62 5.70 14.67
CA LEU A 312 -17.06 4.55 13.95
C LEU A 312 -15.55 4.40 14.10
N GLY A 313 -14.85 5.43 14.58
CA GLY A 313 -13.40 5.46 14.68
C GLY A 313 -12.68 5.77 13.34
N PRO A 314 -11.35 5.58 13.31
CA PRO A 314 -10.51 5.84 12.15
C PRO A 314 -10.71 4.79 11.04
N ASP A 315 -10.18 5.10 9.85
CA ASP A 315 -10.15 4.19 8.68
C ASP A 315 -11.52 3.70 8.19
N THR A 316 -12.56 4.51 8.39
CA THR A 316 -13.94 4.14 8.02
C THR A 316 -14.46 4.85 6.78
N GLY A 317 -13.57 5.50 6.01
CA GLY A 317 -13.89 6.08 4.69
C GLY A 317 -14.20 7.58 4.71
N TYR A 318 -13.82 8.31 5.75
CA TYR A 318 -14.04 9.76 5.90
C TYR A 318 -12.77 10.61 5.69
N ASP A 319 -11.77 10.04 5.06
CA ASP A 319 -10.53 10.70 4.68
C ASP A 319 -10.64 11.36 3.31
N CYS A 320 -9.80 12.35 3.03
CA CYS A 320 -9.73 12.99 1.73
C CYS A 320 -8.29 13.37 1.34
N ILE A 321 -8.12 13.76 0.08
CA ILE A 321 -6.87 14.32 -0.43
C ILE A 321 -6.60 15.65 0.28
N ASN A 322 -5.34 15.82 0.75
CA ASN A 322 -4.82 17.06 1.25
C ASN A 322 -4.06 17.81 0.15
N ASN A 323 -4.13 19.15 0.19
CA ASN A 323 -3.46 20.00 -0.79
C ASN A 323 -2.35 20.84 -0.14
N TYR A 324 -1.49 20.25 0.68
CA TYR A 324 -0.23 20.88 1.06
C TYR A 324 0.72 20.92 -0.13
N ALA A 325 1.52 21.95 -0.24
CA ALA A 325 2.56 22.08 -1.27
C ALA A 325 3.93 21.64 -0.70
N PRO A 326 4.22 20.33 -0.67
CA PRO A 326 5.34 19.79 0.10
C PRO A 326 6.68 19.82 -0.63
N SER A 327 6.73 20.26 -1.90
CA SER A 327 7.89 20.03 -2.78
C SER A 327 9.21 20.57 -2.23
N ALA A 328 9.22 21.82 -1.70
CA ALA A 328 10.43 22.41 -1.13
C ALA A 328 10.91 21.62 0.10
N GLN A 329 10.00 21.34 1.03
CA GLN A 329 10.36 20.64 2.26
C GLN A 329 10.75 19.17 2.00
N MET A 330 10.13 18.52 1.02
CA MET A 330 10.52 17.17 0.59
C MET A 330 11.94 17.18 0.02
N ALA A 331 12.27 18.15 -0.81
CA ALA A 331 13.62 18.30 -1.36
C ALA A 331 14.64 18.56 -0.25
N ASP A 332 14.32 19.43 0.72
CA ASP A 332 15.20 19.71 1.87
C ASP A 332 15.37 18.48 2.77
N PHE A 333 14.33 17.70 2.99
CA PHE A 333 14.41 16.43 3.75
C PHE A 333 15.34 15.41 3.07
N LEU A 334 15.16 15.19 1.77
CA LEU A 334 16.02 14.28 1.00
C LEU A 334 17.46 14.80 0.95
N ASN A 335 17.64 16.12 0.81
CA ASN A 335 18.97 16.75 0.84
C ASN A 335 19.67 16.58 2.18
N ALA A 336 18.96 16.68 3.31
CA ALA A 336 19.53 16.46 4.62
C ALA A 336 20.09 15.04 4.80
N LEU A 337 19.47 14.05 4.17
CA LEU A 337 19.94 12.65 4.16
C LEU A 337 21.12 12.44 3.19
N ILE A 338 21.08 13.05 2.00
CA ILE A 338 22.15 12.84 1.01
C ILE A 338 23.46 13.54 1.41
N VAL A 339 23.39 14.70 2.07
CA VAL A 339 24.58 15.44 2.56
C VAL A 339 25.41 14.61 3.55
N SER A 340 24.76 13.75 4.33
CA SER A 340 25.43 12.81 5.23
C SER A 340 25.78 11.46 4.58
N ASP A 341 25.50 11.30 3.28
CA ASP A 341 25.64 10.02 2.53
C ASP A 341 24.80 8.88 3.14
N GLU A 342 23.63 9.23 3.71
CA GLU A 342 22.75 8.30 4.40
C GLU A 342 21.32 8.27 3.80
N LEU A 343 21.16 8.66 2.52
CA LEU A 343 19.87 8.58 1.82
C LEU A 343 19.58 7.14 1.38
N PRO A 344 18.57 6.46 1.93
CA PRO A 344 18.18 5.11 1.49
C PRO A 344 17.48 5.12 0.13
N ARG A 345 17.30 3.96 -0.49
CA ARG A 345 16.33 3.78 -1.58
C ARG A 345 14.97 4.24 -1.08
N THR A 346 14.30 5.12 -1.84
CA THR A 346 13.07 5.77 -1.38
C THR A 346 11.99 5.74 -2.44
N VAL A 347 10.77 5.30 -2.05
CA VAL A 347 9.57 5.35 -2.88
C VAL A 347 8.60 6.37 -2.29
N ILE A 348 8.13 7.31 -3.10
CA ILE A 348 7.26 8.40 -2.68
C ILE A 348 5.88 8.22 -3.29
N TYR A 349 4.86 8.17 -2.45
CA TYR A 349 3.46 8.05 -2.85
C TYR A 349 2.71 9.32 -2.43
N SER A 350 2.04 9.98 -3.37
CA SER A 350 1.12 11.09 -3.05
C SER A 350 -0.32 10.68 -3.30
N LEU A 351 -1.22 11.08 -2.39
CA LEU A 351 -2.66 11.04 -2.67
C LEU A 351 -3.11 12.15 -3.60
N ASN A 352 -2.34 13.23 -3.69
CA ASN A 352 -2.68 14.35 -4.57
C ASN A 352 -2.05 14.14 -5.96
N PRO A 353 -2.83 13.85 -7.01
CA PRO A 353 -2.29 13.63 -8.35
C PRO A 353 -1.64 14.89 -8.95
N ASN A 354 -1.95 16.09 -8.44
CA ASN A 354 -1.29 17.32 -8.88
C ASN A 354 0.18 17.38 -8.46
N ASP A 355 0.62 16.54 -7.53
CA ASP A 355 2.02 16.48 -7.09
C ASP A 355 2.90 15.62 -8.01
N ASN A 356 2.32 14.85 -8.95
CA ASN A 356 3.06 13.92 -9.79
C ASN A 356 4.28 14.56 -10.46
N GLN A 357 4.11 15.73 -11.08
CA GLN A 357 5.21 16.43 -11.75
C GLN A 357 6.23 17.02 -10.77
N ALA A 358 5.77 17.55 -9.64
CA ALA A 358 6.67 18.06 -8.60
C ALA A 358 7.55 16.93 -8.04
N ILE A 359 6.94 15.78 -7.72
CA ILE A 359 7.67 14.57 -7.32
C ILE A 359 8.66 14.17 -8.41
N GLY A 360 8.21 14.00 -9.66
CA GLY A 360 9.05 13.59 -10.79
C GLY A 360 10.31 14.44 -10.95
N THR A 361 10.21 15.76 -10.79
CA THR A 361 11.37 16.66 -10.86
C THR A 361 12.29 16.55 -9.64
N ILE A 362 11.75 16.33 -8.43
CA ILE A 362 12.55 16.12 -7.21
C ILE A 362 13.34 14.82 -7.31
N LEU A 363 12.73 13.73 -7.83
CA LEU A 363 13.40 12.45 -7.98
C LEU A 363 14.71 12.57 -8.77
N GLY A 364 14.72 13.39 -9.82
CA GLY A 364 15.90 13.64 -10.65
C GLY A 364 17.08 14.29 -9.90
N CYS A 365 16.82 14.99 -8.79
CA CYS A 365 17.85 15.66 -7.99
C CYS A 365 18.66 14.68 -7.10
N PHE A 366 18.14 13.48 -6.84
CA PHE A 366 18.69 12.58 -5.82
C PHE A 366 19.00 11.17 -6.36
N GLN A 367 19.15 11.02 -7.67
CA GLN A 367 19.62 9.75 -8.28
C GLN A 367 21.13 9.59 -8.13
N ASP A 368 21.57 8.33 -7.99
CA ASP A 368 22.97 7.96 -8.01
C ASP A 368 23.17 6.54 -8.59
N SER A 369 24.42 6.05 -8.58
CA SER A 369 24.75 4.74 -9.14
C SER A 369 24.55 3.56 -8.18
N THR A 370 24.03 3.78 -6.98
CA THR A 370 23.89 2.73 -5.96
C THR A 370 22.67 1.83 -6.18
N ALA A 371 21.66 2.36 -6.87
CA ALA A 371 20.47 1.59 -7.29
C ALA A 371 19.82 2.20 -8.53
N VAL A 372 19.26 1.35 -9.39
CA VAL A 372 18.40 1.80 -10.50
C VAL A 372 17.16 2.46 -9.95
N ALA A 373 16.83 3.66 -10.41
CA ALA A 373 15.70 4.45 -9.91
C ALA A 373 15.69 4.53 -8.36
N LYS A 374 16.84 4.87 -7.78
CA LYS A 374 17.06 4.89 -6.31
C LYS A 374 15.94 5.61 -5.56
N ILE A 375 15.56 6.78 -6.08
CA ILE A 375 14.40 7.53 -5.58
C ILE A 375 13.36 7.48 -6.69
N GLN A 376 12.17 6.98 -6.39
CA GLN A 376 11.12 6.87 -7.40
C GLN A 376 9.73 7.20 -6.86
N GLN A 377 8.85 7.59 -7.78
CA GLN A 377 7.44 7.72 -7.49
C GLN A 377 6.81 6.32 -7.44
N GLY A 378 6.07 6.04 -6.40
CA GLY A 378 5.35 4.80 -6.25
C GLY A 378 4.10 4.71 -7.12
N SER A 379 3.46 3.55 -7.10
CA SER A 379 2.18 3.30 -7.77
C SER A 379 1.13 4.35 -7.40
N ALA A 380 0.23 4.65 -8.31
CA ALA A 380 -0.94 5.46 -8.02
C ALA A 380 -1.66 4.87 -6.80
N TRP A 381 -1.80 5.69 -5.74
CA TRP A 381 -2.16 5.20 -4.42
C TRP A 381 -3.58 5.63 -4.02
N TRP A 382 -4.30 4.74 -3.37
CA TRP A 382 -5.63 4.89 -2.77
C TRP A 382 -6.64 5.56 -3.72
N PHE A 383 -6.91 6.88 -3.60
CA PHE A 383 -7.88 7.57 -4.45
C PHE A 383 -7.50 7.65 -5.93
N ASN A 384 -6.27 7.30 -6.28
CA ASN A 384 -5.72 7.34 -7.64
C ASN A 384 -5.47 5.94 -8.23
N ASP A 385 -5.73 4.85 -7.50
CA ASP A 385 -5.48 3.48 -7.98
C ASP A 385 -6.55 2.97 -8.97
N HIS A 386 -6.95 3.84 -9.86
CA HIS A 386 -7.88 3.60 -10.97
C HIS A 386 -7.21 3.82 -12.32
N LYS A 387 -7.87 3.40 -13.41
CA LYS A 387 -7.27 3.44 -14.76
C LYS A 387 -6.57 4.76 -15.08
N THR A 388 -7.27 5.88 -14.94
CA THR A 388 -6.74 7.21 -15.29
C THR A 388 -5.60 7.61 -14.33
N GLY A 389 -5.77 7.43 -13.02
CA GLY A 389 -4.71 7.77 -12.05
C GLY A 389 -3.43 6.96 -12.24
N MET A 390 -3.55 5.66 -12.56
CA MET A 390 -2.40 4.81 -12.90
C MET A 390 -1.71 5.28 -14.20
N GLN A 391 -2.49 5.62 -15.23
CA GLN A 391 -1.94 6.14 -16.48
C GLN A 391 -1.22 7.48 -16.26
N ASP A 392 -1.84 8.41 -15.55
CA ASP A 392 -1.27 9.73 -15.28
C ASP A 392 0.04 9.64 -14.47
N GLN A 393 0.09 8.77 -13.46
CA GLN A 393 1.30 8.51 -12.68
C GLN A 393 2.40 7.91 -13.56
N MET A 394 2.12 6.88 -14.34
CA MET A 394 3.12 6.24 -15.22
C MET A 394 3.62 7.17 -16.32
N ILE A 395 2.74 7.98 -16.91
CA ILE A 395 3.11 8.99 -17.92
C ILE A 395 4.03 10.05 -17.29
N SER A 396 3.68 10.55 -16.10
CA SER A 396 4.53 11.50 -15.37
C SER A 396 5.91 10.92 -15.06
N LEU A 397 5.95 9.67 -14.58
CA LEU A 397 7.20 8.98 -14.30
C LEU A 397 8.02 8.73 -15.57
N ALA A 398 7.39 8.36 -16.69
CA ALA A 398 8.07 8.18 -17.98
C ALA A 398 8.69 9.48 -18.49
N ASN A 399 7.97 10.59 -18.35
CA ASN A 399 8.40 11.89 -18.89
C ASN A 399 9.54 12.53 -18.07
N LEU A 400 9.60 12.27 -16.75
CA LEU A 400 10.49 12.97 -15.82
C LEU A 400 11.52 12.06 -15.13
N GLY A 401 11.39 10.75 -15.31
CA GLY A 401 12.25 9.76 -14.67
C GLY A 401 12.50 8.53 -15.52
N ASN A 402 12.58 7.37 -14.88
CA ASN A 402 12.83 6.08 -15.53
C ASN A 402 11.69 5.09 -15.28
N LEU A 403 10.70 5.05 -16.17
CA LEU A 403 9.58 4.12 -16.07
C LEU A 403 10.03 2.66 -16.10
N SER A 404 11.06 2.29 -16.87
CA SER A 404 11.53 0.90 -16.93
C SER A 404 12.10 0.37 -15.60
N GLY A 405 12.52 1.28 -14.72
CA GLY A 405 12.98 0.96 -13.35
C GLY A 405 11.87 0.96 -12.29
N PHE A 406 10.62 1.19 -12.68
CA PHE A 406 9.48 1.30 -11.76
C PHE A 406 9.20 -0.02 -11.02
N VAL A 407 8.97 0.04 -9.71
CA VAL A 407 8.70 -1.15 -8.87
C VAL A 407 7.29 -1.73 -9.04
N GLY A 408 6.45 -1.08 -9.84
CA GLY A 408 5.13 -1.59 -10.20
C GLY A 408 4.08 -1.46 -9.10
N MET A 409 3.09 -2.36 -9.16
CA MET A 409 1.88 -2.34 -8.36
C MET A 409 2.08 -2.99 -6.99
N LEU A 410 1.32 -2.50 -6.02
CA LEU A 410 1.05 -3.08 -4.70
C LEU A 410 -0.47 -3.11 -4.49
N THR A 411 -0.99 -3.92 -3.58
CA THR A 411 -2.44 -3.97 -3.38
C THR A 411 -2.98 -2.91 -2.42
N ASP A 412 -2.22 -2.52 -1.43
CA ASP A 412 -2.68 -1.65 -0.30
C ASP A 412 -4.02 -2.15 0.27
N SER A 413 -4.22 -3.45 0.33
CA SER A 413 -5.51 -4.06 0.61
C SER A 413 -5.52 -4.91 1.87
N ARG A 414 -6.73 -5.07 2.42
CA ARG A 414 -7.04 -6.00 3.52
C ARG A 414 -7.72 -7.28 3.04
N SER A 415 -8.01 -7.41 1.72
CA SER A 415 -8.76 -8.53 1.15
C SER A 415 -7.86 -9.49 0.37
N PHE A 416 -8.01 -10.79 0.62
CA PHE A 416 -7.31 -11.85 -0.08
C PHE A 416 -7.77 -12.05 -1.54
N LEU A 417 -8.81 -11.38 -1.99
CA LEU A 417 -9.24 -11.37 -3.39
C LEU A 417 -8.60 -10.23 -4.19
N SER A 418 -7.93 -9.27 -3.53
CA SER A 418 -7.42 -8.05 -4.16
C SER A 418 -6.18 -8.25 -5.04
N TYR A 419 -5.62 -9.45 -5.14
CA TYR A 419 -4.49 -9.73 -6.03
C TYR A 419 -4.83 -9.52 -7.50
N THR A 420 -6.11 -9.53 -7.88
CA THR A 420 -6.59 -9.13 -9.22
C THR A 420 -6.26 -7.68 -9.57
N ARG A 421 -5.91 -6.83 -8.59
CA ARG A 421 -5.43 -5.46 -8.83
C ARG A 421 -4.09 -5.47 -9.57
N HIS A 422 -3.23 -6.47 -9.36
CA HIS A 422 -2.01 -6.64 -10.15
C HIS A 422 -2.33 -6.94 -11.63
N GLU A 423 -3.31 -7.78 -11.91
CA GLU A 423 -3.80 -8.00 -13.28
C GLU A 423 -4.34 -6.72 -13.89
N TYR A 424 -5.17 -5.96 -13.15
CA TYR A 424 -5.72 -4.69 -13.59
C TYR A 424 -4.62 -3.68 -13.96
N PHE A 425 -3.62 -3.54 -13.09
CA PHE A 425 -2.46 -2.69 -13.34
C PHE A 425 -1.66 -3.14 -14.58
N ARG A 426 -1.35 -4.43 -14.70
CA ARG A 426 -0.58 -4.99 -15.82
C ARG A 426 -1.28 -4.77 -17.15
N ARG A 427 -2.61 -4.86 -17.20
CA ARG A 427 -3.41 -4.54 -18.39
C ARG A 427 -3.29 -3.06 -18.76
N ILE A 428 -3.36 -2.17 -17.78
CA ILE A 428 -3.20 -0.72 -18.00
C ILE A 428 -1.78 -0.40 -18.48
N LEU A 429 -0.76 -0.98 -17.85
CA LEU A 429 0.64 -0.84 -18.24
C LEU A 429 0.88 -1.29 -19.69
N CYS A 430 0.46 -2.51 -20.03
CA CYS A 430 0.64 -3.05 -21.36
C CYS A 430 -0.14 -2.24 -22.43
N ASN A 431 -1.33 -1.73 -22.06
CA ASN A 431 -2.10 -0.88 -22.96
C ASN A 431 -1.42 0.47 -23.19
N LEU A 432 -0.87 1.08 -22.16
CA LEU A 432 -0.14 2.35 -22.28
C LEU A 432 1.09 2.20 -23.18
N ILE A 433 1.92 1.18 -22.93
CA ILE A 433 3.10 0.89 -23.75
C ILE A 433 2.68 0.51 -25.18
N GLY A 434 1.67 -0.33 -25.34
CA GLY A 434 1.16 -0.73 -26.65
C GLY A 434 0.68 0.46 -27.49
N ASN A 435 0.05 1.46 -26.87
CA ASN A 435 -0.35 2.68 -27.55
C ASN A 435 0.86 3.49 -28.03
N TRP A 436 1.91 3.64 -27.20
CA TRP A 436 3.14 4.32 -27.61
C TRP A 436 3.85 3.61 -28.76
N VAL A 437 3.85 2.29 -28.79
CA VAL A 437 4.45 1.52 -29.90
C VAL A 437 3.65 1.70 -31.18
N GLU A 438 2.34 1.56 -31.13
CA GLU A 438 1.50 1.63 -32.34
C GLU A 438 1.29 3.06 -32.86
N SER A 439 1.50 4.08 -32.01
CA SER A 439 1.59 5.48 -32.47
C SER A 439 2.97 5.87 -33.03
N GLY A 440 3.95 4.96 -32.94
CA GLY A 440 5.31 5.20 -33.46
C GLY A 440 6.20 5.99 -32.49
N GLU A 441 5.80 6.16 -31.24
CA GLU A 441 6.58 6.85 -30.21
C GLU A 441 7.73 5.98 -29.66
N PHE A 442 7.57 4.64 -29.74
CA PHE A 442 8.59 3.68 -29.35
C PHE A 442 8.67 2.52 -30.37
N PRO A 443 9.87 1.95 -30.63
CA PRO A 443 9.99 0.87 -31.58
C PRO A 443 9.31 -0.43 -31.14
N ALA A 444 8.80 -1.22 -32.10
CA ALA A 444 8.21 -2.54 -31.85
C ALA A 444 9.30 -3.62 -31.61
N ASP A 445 10.23 -3.33 -30.69
CA ASP A 445 11.26 -4.27 -30.25
C ASP A 445 10.73 -5.10 -29.08
N TYR A 446 10.23 -6.28 -29.38
CA TYR A 446 9.58 -7.13 -28.38
C TYR A 446 10.56 -7.73 -27.37
N ASP A 447 11.85 -7.83 -27.65
CA ASP A 447 12.83 -8.27 -26.68
C ASP A 447 12.93 -7.22 -25.55
N THR A 448 13.15 -5.97 -25.90
CA THR A 448 13.17 -4.85 -24.94
C THR A 448 11.80 -4.63 -24.27
N LEU A 449 10.70 -4.68 -25.03
CA LEU A 449 9.36 -4.45 -24.47
C LEU A 449 8.94 -5.52 -23.47
N SER A 450 9.27 -6.79 -23.75
CA SER A 450 8.96 -7.89 -22.85
C SER A 450 9.75 -7.80 -21.53
N GLU A 451 11.02 -7.40 -21.61
CA GLU A 451 11.84 -7.13 -20.43
C GLU A 451 11.22 -6.01 -19.59
N ILE A 452 10.88 -4.87 -20.20
CA ILE A 452 10.26 -3.73 -19.49
C ILE A 452 8.99 -4.15 -18.75
N VAL A 453 8.03 -4.81 -19.43
CA VAL A 453 6.75 -5.16 -18.78
C VAL A 453 6.91 -6.24 -17.70
N THR A 454 7.83 -7.18 -17.87
CA THR A 454 8.14 -8.22 -16.89
C THR A 454 8.85 -7.62 -15.67
N ASP A 455 9.79 -6.71 -15.91
CA ASP A 455 10.52 -6.02 -14.87
C ASP A 455 9.61 -5.15 -14.01
N ILE A 456 8.75 -4.34 -14.61
CA ILE A 456 7.77 -3.53 -13.87
C ILE A 456 6.75 -4.42 -13.14
N SER A 457 6.38 -5.56 -13.73
CA SER A 457 5.38 -6.46 -13.13
C SER A 457 5.93 -7.27 -11.95
N TYR A 458 7.26 -7.46 -11.84
CA TYR A 458 7.84 -8.34 -10.82
C TYR A 458 9.32 -8.05 -10.49
N ASN A 459 10.23 -8.08 -11.48
CA ASN A 459 11.66 -8.16 -11.19
C ASN A 459 12.22 -6.88 -10.56
N ASN A 460 11.69 -5.71 -10.91
CA ASN A 460 12.14 -4.44 -10.33
C ASN A 460 11.87 -4.40 -8.83
N ALA A 461 10.67 -4.79 -8.38
CA ALA A 461 10.38 -4.87 -6.95
C ALA A 461 11.30 -5.85 -6.23
N LYS A 462 11.52 -7.06 -6.80
CA LYS A 462 12.45 -8.05 -6.25
C LYS A 462 13.85 -7.47 -6.06
N ARG A 463 14.40 -6.81 -7.09
CA ARG A 463 15.76 -6.23 -7.06
C ARG A 463 15.83 -5.00 -6.13
N TYR A 464 14.86 -4.10 -6.25
CA TYR A 464 14.86 -2.83 -5.54
C TYR A 464 14.75 -3.02 -4.02
N PHE A 465 13.85 -3.87 -3.57
CA PHE A 465 13.67 -4.17 -2.15
C PHE A 465 14.62 -5.25 -1.63
N LYS A 466 15.39 -5.90 -2.52
CA LYS A 466 16.34 -6.98 -2.17
C LYS A 466 15.66 -8.14 -1.43
N PHE A 467 14.46 -8.51 -1.87
CA PHE A 467 13.74 -9.61 -1.24
C PHE A 467 14.45 -10.97 -1.44
N PRO A 468 14.44 -11.84 -0.42
CA PRO A 468 15.12 -13.15 -0.44
C PRO A 468 14.30 -14.16 -1.26
N LEU A 469 14.11 -13.88 -2.55
CA LEU A 469 13.44 -14.74 -3.52
C LEU A 469 14.48 -15.34 -4.49
N ALA A 470 14.29 -16.60 -4.86
CA ALA A 470 15.13 -17.31 -5.81
C ALA A 470 15.14 -16.69 -7.22
#